data_8f6b761d9c094d68dc59e71b88c7ab77
#
_entry.id   8f6b761d9c094d68dc59e71b88c7ab77
#
_cell.length_a   1.000
_cell.length_b   1.000
_cell.length_c   1.000
_cell.angle_alpha   90.00
_cell.angle_beta   90.00
_cell.angle_gamma   90.00
#
_symmetry.space_group_name_H-M   'P 1'
#
loop_
_entity.id
_entity.type
_entity.pdbx_description
1 polymer ?
#
loop_
_entity_poly.entity_id
_entity_poly.type
_entity_poly.pdbx_seq_one_letter_code
_entity_poly.pdbx_strand_id
1 'polypeptide(L)'
;QPTMITGDLAVDPNKPERLWVGTGEPSSARSNYGGLGIFLSEDGGKTFVHKGLADTDRIGKVWVNPTRSEHVCVAALGKQYSTGGQRGVFCTWNDGANWQQVLAGENAWTGAVDLVAQPGNPDVLYAALWERSRTPWNFVEGGVGSGIWKSTDGGRTWARLPGFPRNENVGRIGLAVSAANPDVVYASMDNQELLPQSEWDLGDRPLGVKRLRGMSKDEFLKQDPGEIERFIRGADLPVELDAASLLAKVRDGSITLEQLISRLEDGNDALFDNPSWGH
;
A
#
# COMPACT_ATOMS: atom_id res chain seq x y z
N GLN A 1 17.94 -6.50 -21.84
CA GLN A 1 17.28 -6.71 -20.54
C GLN A 1 16.00 -7.51 -20.78
N PRO A 2 15.80 -8.65 -20.12
CA PRO A 2 14.67 -9.54 -20.38
C PRO A 2 13.33 -9.04 -19.81
N THR A 3 13.36 -8.00 -18.97
CA THR A 3 12.17 -7.29 -18.46
C THR A 3 12.43 -5.79 -18.47
N MET A 4 11.39 -5.00 -18.71
CA MET A 4 11.46 -3.53 -18.71
C MET A 4 11.00 -2.92 -17.38
N ILE A 5 10.55 -3.73 -16.42
CA ILE A 5 9.91 -3.26 -15.20
C ILE A 5 10.85 -3.45 -14.01
N THR A 6 11.18 -2.35 -13.38
CA THR A 6 11.98 -2.29 -12.15
C THR A 6 11.05 -2.08 -10.96
N GLY A 7 11.20 -2.90 -9.94
CA GLY A 7 10.50 -2.72 -8.66
C GLY A 7 11.28 -1.83 -7.70
N ASP A 8 12.56 -2.11 -7.54
CA ASP A 8 13.46 -1.28 -6.74
C ASP A 8 14.90 -1.37 -7.27
N LEU A 9 15.71 -0.35 -6.96
CA LEU A 9 17.12 -0.27 -7.32
C LEU A 9 17.93 0.15 -6.09
N ALA A 10 19.00 -0.59 -5.81
CA ALA A 10 19.94 -0.25 -4.74
C ALA A 10 21.37 -0.13 -5.30
N VAL A 11 22.01 0.99 -4.97
CA VAL A 11 23.44 1.20 -5.21
C VAL A 11 24.20 0.65 -4.01
N ASP A 12 25.28 -0.09 -4.27
CA ASP A 12 26.19 -0.53 -3.22
C ASP A 12 26.94 0.68 -2.63
N PRO A 13 26.77 1.01 -1.33
CA PRO A 13 27.39 2.19 -0.74
C PRO A 13 28.93 2.17 -0.76
N ASN A 14 29.53 0.97 -0.84
CA ASN A 14 30.99 0.80 -0.87
C ASN A 14 31.57 0.74 -2.29
N LYS A 15 30.73 0.43 -3.26
CA LYS A 15 31.11 0.25 -4.68
C LYS A 15 30.02 0.86 -5.57
N PRO A 16 30.04 2.18 -5.82
CA PRO A 16 28.98 2.89 -6.53
C PRO A 16 28.70 2.40 -7.97
N GLU A 17 29.63 1.70 -8.58
CA GLU A 17 29.45 1.04 -9.86
C GLU A 17 28.61 -0.24 -9.77
N ARG A 18 28.37 -0.76 -8.56
CA ARG A 18 27.52 -1.93 -8.33
C ARG A 18 26.08 -1.51 -8.06
N LEU A 19 25.20 -2.04 -8.89
CA LEU A 19 23.77 -1.74 -8.86
C LEU A 19 22.98 -3.05 -8.78
N TRP A 20 22.19 -3.20 -7.75
CA TRP A 20 21.23 -4.29 -7.64
C TRP A 20 19.85 -3.81 -8.11
N VAL A 21 19.22 -4.58 -8.98
CA VAL A 21 17.91 -4.25 -9.55
C VAL A 21 16.94 -5.39 -9.27
N GLY A 22 15.96 -5.13 -8.42
CA GLY A 22 14.80 -5.97 -8.23
C GLY A 22 13.74 -5.67 -9.29
N THR A 23 13.15 -6.69 -9.88
CA THR A 23 12.21 -6.52 -11.01
C THR A 23 10.76 -6.81 -10.60
N GLY A 24 9.80 -6.32 -11.42
CA GLY A 24 8.36 -6.45 -11.20
C GLY A 24 7.76 -5.27 -10.42
N GLU A 25 6.55 -4.88 -10.77
CA GLU A 25 5.85 -3.76 -10.11
C GLU A 25 5.27 -4.18 -8.76
N PRO A 26 5.73 -3.56 -7.63
CA PRO A 26 5.27 -3.92 -6.29
C PRO A 26 3.93 -3.27 -5.91
N SER A 27 3.32 -2.49 -6.79
CA SER A 27 1.96 -1.99 -6.63
C SER A 27 0.96 -3.14 -6.86
N SER A 28 -0.31 -2.91 -6.61
CA SER A 28 -1.37 -3.89 -6.87
C SER A 28 -2.39 -3.39 -7.89
N ALA A 29 -1.99 -2.49 -8.80
CA ALA A 29 -2.83 -2.03 -9.89
C ALA A 29 -3.26 -3.19 -10.81
N ARG A 30 -4.32 -2.99 -11.59
CA ARG A 30 -4.84 -4.04 -12.50
C ARG A 30 -3.84 -4.42 -13.58
N SER A 31 -3.04 -3.48 -14.06
CA SER A 31 -2.10 -3.64 -15.17
C SER A 31 -0.67 -3.75 -14.71
N ASN A 32 -0.41 -4.48 -13.64
CA ASN A 32 0.94 -4.68 -13.12
C ASN A 32 1.69 -5.76 -13.90
N TYR A 33 2.94 -5.45 -14.20
CA TYR A 33 3.84 -6.37 -14.87
C TYR A 33 4.70 -7.13 -13.86
N GLY A 34 4.83 -8.44 -14.09
CA GLY A 34 5.73 -9.30 -13.33
C GLY A 34 7.19 -9.09 -13.72
N GLY A 35 8.09 -9.43 -12.81
CA GLY A 35 9.53 -9.41 -13.00
C GLY A 35 10.11 -10.81 -13.15
N LEU A 36 11.44 -10.87 -13.20
CA LEU A 36 12.24 -12.08 -13.39
C LEU A 36 13.28 -12.26 -12.27
N GLY A 37 13.01 -11.74 -11.08
CA GLY A 37 13.92 -11.81 -9.96
C GLY A 37 14.89 -10.62 -9.88
N ILE A 38 16.12 -10.88 -9.45
CA ILE A 38 17.10 -9.85 -9.16
C ILE A 38 18.30 -9.90 -10.10
N PHE A 39 18.82 -8.72 -10.45
CA PHE A 39 19.95 -8.55 -11.34
C PHE A 39 21.02 -7.68 -10.66
N LEU A 40 22.29 -7.93 -11.01
CA LEU A 40 23.44 -7.15 -10.58
C LEU A 40 24.15 -6.57 -11.80
N SER A 41 24.46 -5.28 -11.76
CA SER A 41 25.47 -4.64 -12.60
C SER A 41 26.72 -4.35 -11.77
N GLU A 42 27.89 -4.52 -12.37
CA GLU A 42 29.20 -4.20 -11.78
C GLU A 42 29.94 -3.10 -12.56
N ASP A 43 29.26 -2.47 -13.54
CA ASP A 43 29.84 -1.53 -14.48
C ASP A 43 29.02 -0.23 -14.64
N GLY A 44 28.31 0.17 -13.58
CA GLY A 44 27.52 1.39 -13.55
C GLY A 44 26.23 1.29 -14.37
N GLY A 45 25.66 0.10 -14.51
CA GLY A 45 24.37 -0.13 -15.18
C GLY A 45 24.48 -0.38 -16.68
N LYS A 46 25.69 -0.58 -17.21
CA LYS A 46 25.89 -0.88 -18.64
C LYS A 46 25.50 -2.31 -18.98
N THR A 47 25.88 -3.26 -18.12
CA THR A 47 25.48 -4.66 -18.24
C THR A 47 24.88 -5.19 -16.96
N PHE A 48 24.01 -6.21 -17.05
CA PHE A 48 23.33 -6.82 -15.92
C PHE A 48 23.40 -8.34 -16.00
N VAL A 49 23.73 -8.97 -14.88
CA VAL A 49 23.75 -10.42 -14.71
C VAL A 49 22.60 -10.83 -13.79
N HIS A 50 21.81 -11.83 -14.19
CA HIS A 50 20.76 -12.38 -13.37
C HIS A 50 21.35 -13.11 -12.15
N LYS A 51 20.88 -12.79 -10.96
CA LYS A 51 21.39 -13.30 -9.68
C LYS A 51 20.37 -14.16 -8.92
N GLY A 52 19.32 -14.63 -9.60
CA GLY A 52 18.37 -15.56 -9.02
C GLY A 52 17.02 -14.95 -8.64
N LEU A 53 16.29 -15.66 -7.80
CA LEU A 53 14.95 -15.28 -7.33
C LEU A 53 13.94 -15.08 -8.48
N ALA A 54 14.02 -15.90 -9.53
CA ALA A 54 13.22 -15.74 -10.74
C ALA A 54 11.70 -15.87 -10.50
N ASP A 55 11.30 -16.60 -9.45
CA ASP A 55 9.89 -16.85 -9.12
C ASP A 55 9.33 -15.88 -8.05
N THR A 56 10.04 -14.78 -7.76
CA THR A 56 9.53 -13.71 -6.88
C THR A 56 8.46 -12.87 -7.53
N ASP A 57 8.45 -12.81 -8.86
CA ASP A 57 7.53 -12.05 -9.71
C ASP A 57 7.54 -10.53 -9.41
N ARG A 58 7.63 -10.10 -8.15
CA ARG A 58 7.68 -8.68 -7.74
C ARG A 58 8.59 -8.49 -6.54
N ILE A 59 9.63 -7.69 -6.73
CA ILE A 59 10.54 -7.26 -5.66
C ILE A 59 10.21 -5.82 -5.28
N GLY A 60 9.72 -5.63 -4.05
CA GLY A 60 9.33 -4.33 -3.54
C GLY A 60 10.48 -3.50 -2.99
N LYS A 61 11.53 -4.18 -2.47
CA LYS A 61 12.69 -3.51 -1.90
C LYS A 61 13.96 -4.35 -2.04
N VAL A 62 15.06 -3.67 -2.30
CA VAL A 62 16.42 -4.22 -2.27
C VAL A 62 17.25 -3.44 -1.24
N TRP A 63 17.85 -4.13 -0.30
CA TRP A 63 18.76 -3.55 0.66
C TRP A 63 20.15 -4.18 0.54
N VAL A 64 21.18 -3.34 0.42
CA VAL A 64 22.59 -3.74 0.40
C VAL A 64 23.22 -3.32 1.72
N ASN A 65 23.91 -4.24 2.38
CA ASN A 65 24.59 -3.96 3.64
C ASN A 65 25.71 -2.93 3.43
N PRO A 66 25.66 -1.79 4.14
CA PRO A 66 26.63 -0.70 3.92
C PRO A 66 28.05 -1.01 4.39
N THR A 67 28.27 -2.12 5.09
CA THR A 67 29.59 -2.55 5.56
C THR A 67 30.06 -3.85 4.91
N ARG A 68 29.15 -4.58 4.23
CA ARG A 68 29.42 -5.89 3.61
C ARG A 68 28.66 -6.00 2.31
N SER A 69 29.29 -5.66 1.20
CA SER A 69 28.69 -5.63 -0.15
C SER A 69 28.09 -6.97 -0.59
N GLU A 70 28.63 -8.08 -0.10
CA GLU A 70 28.15 -9.44 -0.39
C GLU A 70 26.85 -9.81 0.34
N HIS A 71 26.46 -9.02 1.35
CA HIS A 71 25.23 -9.21 2.11
C HIS A 71 24.12 -8.31 1.57
N VAL A 72 23.12 -8.94 0.94
CA VAL A 72 21.97 -8.26 0.33
C VAL A 72 20.68 -8.95 0.77
N CYS A 73 19.66 -8.17 1.08
CA CYS A 73 18.32 -8.68 1.36
C CYS A 73 17.29 -8.06 0.42
N VAL A 74 16.27 -8.81 0.06
CA VAL A 74 15.18 -8.36 -0.80
C VAL A 74 13.82 -8.67 -0.17
N ALA A 75 12.88 -7.74 -0.32
CA ALA A 75 11.48 -7.94 0.00
C ALA A 75 10.74 -8.40 -1.27
N ALA A 76 10.25 -9.64 -1.28
CA ALA A 76 9.55 -10.25 -2.40
C ALA A 76 8.05 -10.35 -2.12
N LEU A 77 7.25 -9.69 -2.95
CA LEU A 77 5.80 -9.66 -2.80
C LEU A 77 5.12 -10.90 -3.42
N GLY A 78 5.75 -11.50 -4.43
CA GLY A 78 5.24 -12.69 -5.11
C GLY A 78 4.20 -12.41 -6.18
N LYS A 79 3.63 -13.47 -6.74
CA LYS A 79 2.64 -13.42 -7.83
C LYS A 79 1.39 -12.67 -7.40
N GLN A 80 0.82 -11.89 -8.32
CA GLN A 80 -0.35 -11.07 -8.02
C GLN A 80 -1.66 -11.85 -8.04
N TYR A 81 -1.82 -12.69 -9.05
CA TYR A 81 -3.10 -13.33 -9.37
C TYR A 81 -3.20 -14.78 -8.90
N SER A 82 -2.17 -15.28 -8.23
CA SER A 82 -2.13 -16.65 -7.71
C SER A 82 -1.29 -16.76 -6.46
N THR A 83 -1.50 -17.81 -5.71
CA THR A 83 -0.60 -18.24 -4.63
C THR A 83 0.68 -18.87 -5.20
N GLY A 84 1.66 -19.13 -4.35
CA GLY A 84 2.92 -19.74 -4.72
C GLY A 84 3.98 -18.75 -5.19
N GLY A 85 5.06 -19.25 -5.75
CA GLY A 85 6.26 -18.50 -6.02
C GLY A 85 7.04 -18.17 -4.75
N GLN A 86 8.06 -17.33 -4.90
CA GLN A 86 8.93 -16.89 -3.81
C GLN A 86 8.35 -15.59 -3.19
N ARG A 87 7.95 -15.66 -1.90
CA ARG A 87 7.35 -14.54 -1.15
C ARG A 87 8.06 -14.36 0.18
N GLY A 88 8.13 -13.14 0.70
CA GLY A 88 8.77 -12.84 1.97
C GLY A 88 10.13 -12.18 1.81
N VAL A 89 10.99 -12.28 2.81
CA VAL A 89 12.35 -11.73 2.75
C VAL A 89 13.34 -12.82 2.40
N PHE A 90 14.18 -12.53 1.42
CA PHE A 90 15.30 -13.39 1.00
C PHE A 90 16.61 -12.65 1.20
N CYS A 91 17.60 -13.29 1.83
CA CYS A 91 18.93 -12.72 2.00
C CYS A 91 20.00 -13.61 1.38
N THR A 92 21.08 -12.99 0.93
CA THR A 92 22.34 -13.61 0.53
C THR A 92 23.48 -13.02 1.37
N TRP A 93 24.51 -13.84 1.63
CA TRP A 93 25.76 -13.43 2.27
C TRP A 93 26.98 -13.75 1.39
N ASN A 94 26.71 -14.03 0.11
CA ASN A 94 27.71 -14.43 -0.87
C ASN A 94 27.40 -13.91 -2.28
N ASP A 95 26.97 -12.64 -2.33
CA ASP A 95 26.83 -11.91 -3.59
C ASP A 95 25.78 -12.49 -4.55
N GLY A 96 24.71 -13.04 -4.00
CA GLY A 96 23.64 -13.66 -4.77
C GLY A 96 24.00 -15.00 -5.38
N ALA A 97 25.10 -15.64 -4.94
CA ALA A 97 25.40 -17.02 -5.34
C ALA A 97 24.38 -18.00 -4.78
N ASN A 98 23.88 -17.72 -3.57
CA ASN A 98 22.77 -18.45 -2.94
C ASN A 98 21.86 -17.48 -2.20
N TRP A 99 20.55 -17.74 -2.25
CA TRP A 99 19.53 -17.00 -1.52
C TRP A 99 18.85 -17.91 -0.50
N GLN A 100 18.66 -17.38 0.70
CA GLN A 100 17.90 -18.04 1.75
C GLN A 100 16.63 -17.24 2.03
N GLN A 101 15.47 -17.90 2.07
CA GLN A 101 14.25 -17.32 2.61
C GLN A 101 14.39 -17.26 4.12
N VAL A 102 14.53 -16.04 4.65
CA VAL A 102 14.76 -15.78 6.08
C VAL A 102 13.49 -15.37 6.81
N LEU A 103 12.48 -14.89 6.07
CA LEU A 103 11.15 -14.58 6.58
C LEU A 103 10.12 -14.98 5.53
N ALA A 104 9.27 -15.94 5.87
CA ALA A 104 8.11 -16.31 5.07
C ALA A 104 6.87 -15.55 5.53
N GLY A 105 5.88 -15.38 4.64
CA GLY A 105 4.55 -14.93 5.02
C GLY A 105 3.81 -15.97 5.87
N GLU A 106 2.87 -15.52 6.71
CA GLU A 106 2.06 -16.40 7.57
C GLU A 106 1.07 -17.26 6.77
N ASN A 107 0.80 -16.87 5.51
CA ASN A 107 -0.05 -17.62 4.59
C ASN A 107 0.42 -17.47 3.13
N ALA A 108 -0.24 -18.16 2.21
CA ALA A 108 0.16 -18.24 0.81
C ALA A 108 -0.02 -16.93 0.02
N TRP A 109 -0.71 -15.93 0.57
CA TRP A 109 -0.95 -14.63 -0.06
C TRP A 109 -0.04 -13.53 0.48
N THR A 110 0.62 -13.77 1.62
CA THR A 110 1.47 -12.78 2.28
C THR A 110 2.87 -12.76 1.68
N GLY A 111 3.34 -11.59 1.27
CA GLY A 111 4.69 -11.33 0.81
C GLY A 111 5.30 -10.10 1.47
N ALA A 112 6.62 -9.91 1.36
CA ALA A 112 7.28 -8.71 1.86
C ALA A 112 7.20 -7.59 0.81
N VAL A 113 6.87 -6.37 1.25
CA VAL A 113 6.70 -5.21 0.37
C VAL A 113 7.71 -4.12 0.64
N ASP A 114 8.23 -4.02 1.86
CA ASP A 114 9.22 -3.02 2.24
C ASP A 114 10.26 -3.60 3.22
N LEU A 115 11.46 -3.01 3.22
CA LEU A 115 12.60 -3.45 4.01
C LEU A 115 13.52 -2.25 4.27
N VAL A 116 13.78 -1.95 5.52
CA VAL A 116 14.68 -0.86 5.93
C VAL A 116 15.63 -1.32 7.01
N ALA A 117 16.83 -0.72 7.06
CA ALA A 117 17.81 -0.97 8.11
C ALA A 117 17.93 0.22 9.05
N GLN A 118 18.34 -0.03 10.28
CA GLN A 118 18.69 1.01 11.22
C GLN A 118 19.99 1.70 10.76
N PRO A 119 20.00 3.02 10.55
CA PRO A 119 21.21 3.74 10.18
C PRO A 119 22.33 3.54 11.23
N GLY A 120 23.53 3.21 10.75
CA GLY A 120 24.68 2.92 11.61
C GLY A 120 24.70 1.54 12.25
N ASN A 121 23.62 0.77 12.15
CA ASN A 121 23.57 -0.61 12.66
C ASN A 121 22.91 -1.56 11.64
N PRO A 122 23.66 -2.12 10.68
CA PRO A 122 23.14 -2.97 9.63
C PRO A 122 22.65 -4.35 10.09
N ASP A 123 22.86 -4.71 11.36
CA ASP A 123 22.32 -5.92 11.92
C ASP A 123 20.85 -5.77 12.36
N VAL A 124 20.36 -4.53 12.49
CA VAL A 124 18.94 -4.25 12.78
C VAL A 124 18.20 -3.89 11.52
N LEU A 125 17.24 -4.75 11.16
CA LEU A 125 16.41 -4.63 9.97
C LEU A 125 14.92 -4.66 10.37
N TYR A 126 14.10 -3.96 9.59
CA TYR A 126 12.64 -3.99 9.70
C TYR A 126 12.07 -4.37 8.34
N ALA A 127 11.09 -5.28 8.33
CA ALA A 127 10.40 -5.72 7.13
C ALA A 127 8.90 -5.53 7.30
N ALA A 128 8.24 -5.00 6.28
CA ALA A 128 6.79 -4.95 6.18
C ALA A 128 6.31 -6.08 5.29
N LEU A 129 5.42 -6.92 5.82
CA LEU A 129 4.70 -7.92 5.06
C LEU A 129 3.29 -7.43 4.77
N TRP A 130 2.79 -7.79 3.59
CA TRP A 130 1.47 -7.43 3.11
C TRP A 130 0.75 -8.68 2.59
N GLU A 131 -0.39 -8.98 3.20
CA GLU A 131 -1.33 -9.97 2.70
C GLU A 131 -2.26 -9.32 1.70
N ARG A 132 -2.25 -9.83 0.48
CA ARG A 132 -3.11 -9.35 -0.59
C ARG A 132 -3.43 -10.45 -1.59
N SER A 133 -4.62 -10.39 -2.16
CA SER A 133 -4.99 -11.23 -3.29
C SER A 133 -5.74 -10.41 -4.33
N ARG A 134 -5.53 -10.72 -5.59
CA ARG A 134 -6.22 -10.06 -6.69
C ARG A 134 -6.70 -11.07 -7.72
N THR A 135 -7.96 -10.92 -8.09
CA THR A 135 -8.55 -11.56 -9.25
C THR A 135 -9.09 -10.49 -10.20
N PRO A 136 -9.48 -10.81 -11.44
CA PRO A 136 -10.07 -9.83 -12.35
C PRO A 136 -11.31 -9.13 -11.79
N TRP A 137 -12.03 -9.78 -10.89
CA TRP A 137 -13.31 -9.31 -10.32
C TRP A 137 -13.23 -8.93 -8.84
N ASN A 138 -12.12 -9.20 -8.15
CA ASN A 138 -12.00 -8.91 -6.74
C ASN A 138 -10.57 -8.52 -6.35
N PHE A 139 -10.45 -7.63 -5.38
CA PHE A 139 -9.18 -7.25 -4.79
C PHE A 139 -9.31 -7.21 -3.27
N VAL A 140 -8.55 -8.06 -2.58
CA VAL A 140 -8.39 -8.05 -1.13
C VAL A 140 -7.07 -7.40 -0.83
N GLU A 141 -7.08 -6.25 -0.16
CA GLU A 141 -5.90 -5.40 0.06
C GLU A 141 -5.31 -5.55 1.45
N GLY A 142 -5.91 -6.32 2.31
CA GLY A 142 -5.47 -6.52 3.69
C GLY A 142 -5.64 -7.95 4.17
N GLY A 143 -5.08 -8.22 5.34
CA GLY A 143 -5.21 -9.51 5.98
C GLY A 143 -4.37 -9.62 7.25
N VAL A 144 -4.67 -10.63 8.06
CA VAL A 144 -3.99 -10.91 9.34
C VAL A 144 -2.49 -11.19 9.19
N GLY A 145 -2.06 -11.57 7.99
CA GLY A 145 -0.65 -11.77 7.64
C GLY A 145 0.11 -10.47 7.36
N SER A 146 -0.58 -9.32 7.24
CA SER A 146 0.08 -8.01 7.16
C SER A 146 0.65 -7.60 8.52
N GLY A 147 1.81 -6.93 8.52
CA GLY A 147 2.44 -6.49 9.76
C GLY A 147 3.90 -6.12 9.58
N ILE A 148 4.57 -5.87 10.70
CA ILE A 148 5.98 -5.45 10.75
C ILE A 148 6.78 -6.48 11.54
N TRP A 149 7.94 -6.84 11.00
CA TRP A 149 8.91 -7.74 11.65
C TRP A 149 10.23 -7.02 11.84
N LYS A 150 10.95 -7.40 12.90
CA LYS A 150 12.28 -6.90 13.21
C LYS A 150 13.26 -8.06 13.27
N SER A 151 14.45 -7.84 12.71
CA SER A 151 15.65 -8.65 12.91
C SER A 151 16.69 -7.84 13.69
N THR A 152 17.55 -8.52 14.46
CA THR A 152 18.69 -7.94 15.20
C THR A 152 19.99 -8.68 14.91
N ASP A 153 20.02 -9.52 13.89
CA ASP A 153 21.14 -10.41 13.54
C ASP A 153 21.49 -10.37 12.03
N GLY A 154 21.24 -9.21 11.40
CA GLY A 154 21.49 -9.03 9.97
C GLY A 154 20.53 -9.80 9.08
N GLY A 155 19.28 -9.93 9.52
CA GLY A 155 18.23 -10.57 8.72
C GLY A 155 18.21 -12.08 8.78
N ARG A 156 18.92 -12.73 9.71
CA ARG A 156 18.92 -14.20 9.84
C ARG A 156 17.67 -14.73 10.51
N THR A 157 17.23 -14.04 11.56
CA THR A 157 16.01 -14.36 12.30
C THR A 157 15.13 -13.12 12.43
N TRP A 158 13.81 -13.33 12.52
CA TRP A 158 12.82 -12.29 12.53
C TRP A 158 11.75 -12.53 13.59
N ALA A 159 11.34 -11.45 14.27
CA ALA A 159 10.24 -11.46 15.20
C ALA A 159 9.21 -10.41 14.79
N ARG A 160 7.91 -10.78 14.82
CA ARG A 160 6.82 -9.83 14.58
C ARG A 160 6.80 -8.80 15.69
N LEU A 161 6.69 -7.52 15.34
CA LEU A 161 6.54 -6.45 16.32
C LEU A 161 5.13 -6.44 16.90
N PRO A 162 5.00 -6.38 18.23
CA PRO A 162 3.71 -6.21 18.90
C PRO A 162 3.23 -4.75 18.81
N GLY A 163 1.97 -4.52 19.19
CA GLY A 163 1.40 -3.16 19.33
C GLY A 163 0.82 -2.60 18.04
N PHE A 164 0.88 -3.33 16.93
CA PHE A 164 0.20 -2.96 15.67
C PHE A 164 -1.11 -3.75 15.52
N PRO A 165 -2.11 -3.17 14.81
CA PRO A 165 -3.33 -3.90 14.48
C PRO A 165 -3.02 -5.24 13.78
N ARG A 166 -3.85 -6.25 14.06
CA ARG A 166 -3.76 -7.57 13.43
C ARG A 166 -5.17 -8.07 13.13
N ASN A 167 -5.68 -7.65 11.99
CA ASN A 167 -7.01 -8.05 11.50
C ASN A 167 -6.99 -8.07 9.97
N GLU A 168 -8.13 -8.39 9.37
CA GLU A 168 -8.32 -8.46 7.93
C GLU A 168 -8.21 -7.11 7.22
N ASN A 169 -8.32 -5.99 7.94
CA ASN A 169 -8.30 -4.64 7.39
C ASN A 169 -6.89 -4.04 7.30
N VAL A 170 -5.86 -4.74 7.82
CA VAL A 170 -4.48 -4.26 7.76
C VAL A 170 -3.90 -4.51 6.37
N GLY A 171 -3.69 -3.44 5.63
CA GLY A 171 -3.20 -3.46 4.26
C GLY A 171 -1.69 -3.26 4.13
N ARG A 172 -1.30 -2.48 3.13
CA ARG A 172 0.11 -2.19 2.82
C ARG A 172 0.75 -1.34 3.90
N ILE A 173 2.02 -1.62 4.21
CA ILE A 173 2.82 -0.87 5.17
C ILE A 173 4.09 -0.39 4.48
N GLY A 174 4.37 0.91 4.59
CA GLY A 174 5.65 1.52 4.22
C GLY A 174 6.45 1.86 5.47
N LEU A 175 7.77 1.72 5.40
CA LEU A 175 8.68 1.90 6.52
C LEU A 175 9.72 2.98 6.23
N ALA A 176 10.10 3.75 7.26
CA ALA A 176 11.26 4.64 7.24
C ALA A 176 11.94 4.68 8.61
N VAL A 177 13.25 4.81 8.61
CA VAL A 177 14.03 4.98 9.84
C VAL A 177 14.72 6.34 9.81
N SER A 178 14.68 7.07 10.92
CA SER A 178 15.30 8.39 11.00
C SER A 178 16.84 8.27 11.02
N ALA A 179 17.51 8.94 10.09
CA ALA A 179 18.98 9.02 10.11
C ALA A 179 19.51 9.87 11.27
N ALA A 180 18.74 10.88 11.71
CA ALA A 180 19.11 11.74 12.84
C ALA A 180 18.83 11.08 14.20
N ASN A 181 17.88 10.15 14.26
CA ASN A 181 17.57 9.36 15.45
C ASN A 181 17.27 7.91 15.03
N PRO A 182 18.28 7.05 14.94
CA PRO A 182 18.16 5.68 14.43
C PRO A 182 17.23 4.77 15.24
N ASP A 183 16.87 5.15 16.46
CA ASP A 183 15.92 4.41 17.29
C ASP A 183 14.45 4.72 16.97
N VAL A 184 14.21 5.71 16.09
CA VAL A 184 12.87 6.09 15.66
C VAL A 184 12.56 5.48 14.29
N VAL A 185 11.53 4.64 14.25
CA VAL A 185 10.99 4.03 13.05
C VAL A 185 9.59 4.61 12.80
N TYR A 186 9.37 5.06 11.57
CA TYR A 186 8.06 5.50 11.09
C TYR A 186 7.44 4.38 10.26
N ALA A 187 6.16 4.12 10.48
CA ALA A 187 5.36 3.21 9.69
C ALA A 187 4.10 3.93 9.19
N SER A 188 3.88 3.92 7.88
CA SER A 188 2.60 4.28 7.28
C SER A 188 1.86 2.99 6.98
N MET A 189 0.69 2.81 7.59
CA MET A 189 -0.10 1.59 7.50
C MET A 189 -1.44 1.89 6.86
N ASP A 190 -1.77 1.22 5.77
CA ASP A 190 -3.12 1.17 5.24
C ASP A 190 -4.00 0.37 6.22
N ASN A 191 -5.06 1.00 6.69
CA ASN A 191 -6.04 0.36 7.56
C ASN A 191 -7.43 0.63 6.99
N GLN A 192 -8.07 -0.42 6.52
CA GLN A 192 -9.39 -0.38 5.89
C GLN A 192 -10.52 -0.58 6.90
N GLU A 193 -10.22 -0.54 8.20
CA GLU A 193 -11.24 -0.59 9.23
C GLU A 193 -12.12 0.66 9.17
N LEU A 194 -13.42 0.44 9.01
CA LEU A 194 -14.40 1.52 8.99
C LEU A 194 -14.54 2.11 10.37
N LEU A 195 -14.33 3.41 10.51
CA LEU A 195 -14.66 4.12 11.73
C LEU A 195 -16.16 4.04 11.99
N PRO A 196 -16.59 3.91 13.27
CA PRO A 196 -17.99 4.08 13.64
C PRO A 196 -18.55 5.38 13.08
N GLN A 197 -19.78 5.35 12.58
CA GLN A 197 -20.41 6.53 11.97
C GLN A 197 -20.44 7.75 12.91
N SER A 198 -20.48 7.51 14.22
CA SER A 198 -20.40 8.55 15.26
C SER A 198 -19.05 9.27 15.35
N GLU A 199 -17.99 8.66 14.79
CA GLU A 199 -16.62 9.22 14.79
C GLU A 199 -16.25 9.89 13.46
N TRP A 200 -17.19 9.93 12.50
CA TRP A 200 -16.95 10.60 11.23
C TRP A 200 -16.89 12.11 11.44
N ASP A 201 -15.72 12.69 11.25
CA ASP A 201 -15.57 14.13 11.15
C ASP A 201 -16.02 14.60 9.76
N LEU A 202 -17.23 15.10 9.68
CA LEU A 202 -17.83 15.58 8.44
C LEU A 202 -17.75 17.11 8.29
N GLY A 203 -17.12 17.81 9.26
CA GLY A 203 -17.20 19.27 9.42
C GLY A 203 -16.91 20.07 8.15
N ASP A 204 -15.66 20.10 7.71
CA ASP A 204 -15.20 20.95 6.60
C ASP A 204 -15.19 20.25 5.22
N ARG A 205 -15.72 19.05 5.13
CA ARG A 205 -15.76 18.30 3.85
C ARG A 205 -16.83 18.85 2.93
N PRO A 206 -16.58 18.86 1.60
CA PRO A 206 -17.61 19.16 0.62
C PRO A 206 -18.84 18.27 0.82
N LEU A 207 -20.02 18.80 0.48
CA LEU A 207 -21.25 18.02 0.53
C LEU A 207 -21.14 16.82 -0.45
N GLY A 208 -21.26 15.61 0.07
CA GLY A 208 -21.16 14.37 -0.68
C GLY A 208 -21.83 13.24 0.07
N VAL A 209 -21.76 11.98 -0.45
CA VAL A 209 -22.44 10.80 0.10
C VAL A 209 -22.13 10.59 1.59
N LYS A 210 -20.86 10.69 1.99
CA LYS A 210 -20.46 10.51 3.40
C LYS A 210 -21.12 11.50 4.33
N ARG A 211 -21.13 12.78 3.93
CA ARG A 211 -21.74 13.85 4.72
C ARG A 211 -23.27 13.73 4.74
N LEU A 212 -23.87 13.35 3.61
CA LEU A 212 -25.32 13.12 3.51
C LEU A 212 -25.80 11.96 4.39
N ARG A 213 -25.04 10.85 4.49
CA ARG A 213 -25.41 9.71 5.33
C ARG A 213 -25.51 10.05 6.83
N GLY A 214 -24.68 10.99 7.29
CA GLY A 214 -24.69 11.45 8.68
C GLY A 214 -25.61 12.65 8.93
N MET A 215 -26.29 13.17 7.91
CA MET A 215 -27.02 14.42 7.98
C MET A 215 -28.53 14.20 8.07
N SER A 216 -29.19 14.89 8.99
CA SER A 216 -30.64 14.96 9.02
C SER A 216 -31.19 15.88 7.92
N LYS A 217 -32.49 15.73 7.60
CA LYS A 217 -33.19 16.63 6.68
C LYS A 217 -33.06 18.11 7.10
N ASP A 218 -33.19 18.38 8.39
CA ASP A 218 -33.13 19.76 8.90
C ASP A 218 -31.73 20.37 8.79
N GLU A 219 -30.69 19.58 8.93
CA GLU A 219 -29.29 20.00 8.72
C GLU A 219 -29.01 20.24 7.25
N PHE A 220 -29.52 19.38 6.35
CA PHE A 220 -29.41 19.61 4.91
C PHE A 220 -30.07 20.92 4.48
N LEU A 221 -31.25 21.20 4.98
CA LEU A 221 -32.01 22.43 4.67
C LEU A 221 -31.34 23.73 5.18
N LYS A 222 -30.35 23.62 6.08
CA LYS A 222 -29.55 24.75 6.60
C LYS A 222 -28.21 24.92 5.90
N GLN A 223 -27.87 24.06 4.93
CA GLN A 223 -26.63 24.19 4.19
C GLN A 223 -26.55 25.47 3.37
N ASP A 224 -25.34 25.98 3.16
CA ASP A 224 -25.09 27.13 2.33
C ASP A 224 -25.54 26.88 0.88
N PRO A 225 -26.32 27.78 0.26
CA PRO A 225 -26.75 27.58 -1.13
C PRO A 225 -25.61 27.38 -2.12
N GLY A 226 -24.43 27.97 -1.89
CA GLY A 226 -23.26 27.77 -2.72
C GLY A 226 -22.64 26.38 -2.58
N GLU A 227 -22.75 25.75 -1.39
CA GLU A 227 -22.38 24.34 -1.21
C GLU A 227 -23.35 23.42 -1.95
N ILE A 228 -24.64 23.67 -1.85
CA ILE A 228 -25.68 22.93 -2.59
C ILE A 228 -25.44 23.03 -4.10
N GLU A 229 -25.12 24.23 -4.62
CA GLU A 229 -24.79 24.40 -6.04
C GLU A 229 -23.54 23.62 -6.46
N ARG A 230 -22.49 23.61 -5.63
CA ARG A 230 -21.29 22.78 -5.89
C ARG A 230 -21.61 21.29 -5.88
N PHE A 231 -22.45 20.88 -4.93
CA PHE A 231 -22.93 19.51 -4.84
C PHE A 231 -23.70 19.07 -6.09
N ILE A 232 -24.68 19.88 -6.54
CA ILE A 232 -25.49 19.60 -7.74
C ILE A 232 -24.58 19.42 -8.96
N ARG A 233 -23.60 20.29 -9.15
CA ARG A 233 -22.64 20.21 -10.26
C ARG A 233 -21.69 19.02 -10.17
N GLY A 234 -21.24 18.66 -8.97
CA GLY A 234 -20.34 17.53 -8.76
C GLY A 234 -21.03 16.17 -8.77
N ALA A 235 -22.33 16.14 -8.52
CA ALA A 235 -23.13 14.93 -8.41
C ALA A 235 -23.86 14.54 -9.71
N ASP A 236 -23.55 15.20 -10.82
CA ASP A 236 -24.18 14.99 -12.15
C ASP A 236 -25.71 14.96 -12.07
N LEU A 237 -26.28 15.82 -11.25
CA LEU A 237 -27.71 16.01 -11.12
C LEU A 237 -28.27 16.78 -12.32
N PRO A 238 -29.58 16.69 -12.63
CA PRO A 238 -30.16 17.38 -13.78
C PRO A 238 -29.81 18.87 -13.81
N VAL A 239 -29.43 19.38 -14.98
CA VAL A 239 -28.96 20.78 -15.20
C VAL A 239 -30.02 21.82 -14.80
N GLU A 240 -31.29 21.42 -14.84
CA GLU A 240 -32.43 22.29 -14.45
C GLU A 240 -32.62 22.41 -12.94
N LEU A 241 -31.83 21.64 -12.16
CA LEU A 241 -31.91 21.66 -10.72
C LEU A 241 -30.91 22.67 -10.16
N ASP A 242 -31.40 23.73 -9.57
CA ASP A 242 -30.61 24.67 -8.79
C ASP A 242 -30.76 24.43 -7.28
N ALA A 243 -29.94 25.09 -6.46
CA ALA A 243 -29.96 24.96 -5.01
C ALA A 243 -31.34 25.24 -4.41
N ALA A 244 -32.04 26.27 -4.90
CA ALA A 244 -33.35 26.66 -4.37
C ALA A 244 -34.40 25.57 -4.66
N SER A 245 -34.39 25.04 -5.89
CA SER A 245 -35.30 23.95 -6.30
C SER A 245 -35.02 22.67 -5.55
N LEU A 246 -33.75 22.30 -5.36
CA LEU A 246 -33.38 21.09 -4.58
C LEU A 246 -33.82 21.24 -3.12
N LEU A 247 -33.53 22.36 -2.47
CA LEU A 247 -33.95 22.60 -1.08
C LEU A 247 -35.48 22.60 -0.95
N ALA A 248 -36.23 23.15 -1.91
CA ALA A 248 -37.68 23.13 -1.91
C ALA A 248 -38.21 21.67 -2.01
N LYS A 249 -37.66 20.87 -2.96
CA LYS A 249 -38.04 19.46 -3.13
C LYS A 249 -37.67 18.57 -1.94
N VAL A 250 -36.56 18.86 -1.25
CA VAL A 250 -36.24 18.16 -0.01
C VAL A 250 -37.16 18.58 1.11
N ARG A 251 -37.54 19.87 1.18
CA ARG A 251 -38.45 20.39 2.20
C ARG A 251 -39.85 19.78 2.08
N ASP A 252 -40.41 19.70 0.90
CA ASP A 252 -41.75 19.13 0.64
C ASP A 252 -41.77 17.59 0.60
N GLY A 253 -40.60 16.97 0.58
CA GLY A 253 -40.45 15.50 0.58
C GLY A 253 -40.53 14.87 -0.82
N SER A 254 -40.56 15.68 -1.90
CA SER A 254 -40.50 15.18 -3.28
C SER A 254 -39.16 14.49 -3.59
N ILE A 255 -38.09 14.88 -2.88
CA ILE A 255 -36.78 14.26 -2.88
C ILE A 255 -36.36 14.00 -1.43
N THR A 256 -35.91 12.78 -1.13
CA THR A 256 -35.33 12.43 0.17
C THR A 256 -33.80 12.36 0.11
N LEU A 257 -33.15 12.52 1.28
CA LEU A 257 -31.68 12.35 1.34
C LEU A 257 -31.28 10.93 0.93
N GLU A 258 -32.06 9.90 1.26
CA GLU A 258 -31.83 8.52 0.83
C GLU A 258 -31.84 8.38 -0.69
N GLN A 259 -32.76 9.06 -1.37
CA GLN A 259 -32.80 9.07 -2.83
C GLN A 259 -31.60 9.78 -3.45
N LEU A 260 -31.13 10.87 -2.82
CA LEU A 260 -29.89 11.55 -3.25
C LEU A 260 -28.67 10.65 -3.04
N ILE A 261 -28.57 10.01 -1.89
CA ILE A 261 -27.49 9.05 -1.58
C ILE A 261 -27.50 7.89 -2.57
N SER A 262 -28.66 7.25 -2.77
CA SER A 262 -28.80 6.12 -3.71
C SER A 262 -28.41 6.48 -5.13
N ARG A 263 -28.69 7.70 -5.57
CA ARG A 263 -28.32 8.17 -6.92
C ARG A 263 -26.81 8.42 -7.04
N LEU A 264 -26.14 8.83 -5.96
CA LEU A 264 -24.70 9.07 -5.92
C LEU A 264 -23.88 7.78 -5.72
N GLU A 265 -24.53 6.71 -5.23
CA GLU A 265 -23.91 5.41 -4.97
C GLU A 265 -23.84 4.51 -6.20
N ASP A 266 -23.91 5.06 -7.40
CA ASP A 266 -23.81 4.26 -8.62
C ASP A 266 -22.36 3.81 -8.88
N GLY A 267 -22.12 2.51 -8.73
CA GLY A 267 -20.87 1.86 -9.08
C GLY A 267 -19.71 2.02 -8.09
N ASN A 268 -18.63 2.65 -8.52
CA ASN A 268 -17.38 2.75 -7.75
C ASN A 268 -17.37 3.84 -6.66
N ASP A 269 -18.35 4.71 -6.62
CA ASP A 269 -18.35 5.87 -5.71
C ASP A 269 -18.44 5.44 -4.24
N ALA A 270 -19.12 4.33 -3.94
CA ALA A 270 -19.16 3.76 -2.59
C ALA A 270 -17.79 3.34 -2.07
N LEU A 271 -16.86 2.97 -2.95
CA LEU A 271 -15.48 2.62 -2.59
C LEU A 271 -14.65 3.88 -2.24
N PHE A 272 -14.87 4.99 -2.96
CA PHE A 272 -14.16 6.25 -2.72
C PHE A 272 -14.70 7.01 -1.50
N ASP A 273 -15.93 6.72 -1.11
CA ASP A 273 -16.57 7.31 0.07
C ASP A 273 -16.30 6.56 1.38
N ASN A 274 -15.47 5.54 1.35
CA ASN A 274 -15.07 4.82 2.54
C ASN A 274 -14.28 5.76 3.50
N PRO A 275 -14.73 5.99 4.75
CA PRO A 275 -14.06 6.89 5.69
C PRO A 275 -12.66 6.42 6.11
N SER A 276 -12.27 5.18 5.82
CA SER A 276 -10.89 4.71 6.01
C SER A 276 -9.91 5.26 4.95
N TRP A 277 -10.41 5.82 3.85
CA TRP A 277 -9.58 6.40 2.79
C TRP A 277 -9.37 7.89 3.04
N GLY A 278 -8.27 8.28 3.60
CA GLY A 278 -7.92 9.69 3.78
C GLY A 278 -7.48 10.08 5.19
N HIS A 279 -6.92 9.16 5.91
CA HIS A 279 -6.22 9.40 7.18
C HIS A 279 -4.74 9.07 7.07
#